data_bf723e76e98cce1a4d8803a0a86df7a7
#
_entry.id   bf723e76e98cce1a4d8803a0a86df7a7
#
_cell.length_a   1.000
_cell.length_b   1.000
_cell.length_c   1.000
_cell.angle_alpha   90.00
_cell.angle_beta   90.00
_cell.angle_gamma   90.00
#
_symmetry.space_group_name_H-M   'P 1'
#
loop_
_entity.id
_entity.type
_entity.pdbx_description
1 polymer ?
#
loop_
_entity_poly.entity_id
_entity_poly.type
_entity_poly.pdbx_seq_one_letter_code
_entity_poly.pdbx_strand_id
1 'polypeptide(L)'
;MLTTIPKIQHLFSANRRVARSLRLAFLLMTMYYAPYSYADCTIASPSNTTLGPYASSVVGVNGTPQVVASGSGFRCTGSILSLNSTNTITATIQSDSNPSGTTMRMRRGTSTDYVPYNLCMDSGCGTLYNINSTYTWSQTTFLGILGLFNSADGSMPIYIRTSIGNNVAAGTYTDVVTIKWDYRLCSLGVTVLGVTVCVYEEGTRISTLNITMNITNDCQITSAPNISFGVAAFPADFAAVNNSLGVRCTLLGAYTVKLVSTHPDDANWRRMTATVGGTPYYLQYQLYRTGNVAWTETNDYSGTGTGITQSIPYTAQINASQASKPEGAYKDTVTINVTIN
;
A
#
# COMPACT_ATOMS: atom_id res chain seq x y z
N MET A 1 -84.60 -59.49 -12.40
CA MET A 1 -83.87 -59.73 -13.64
C MET A 1 -82.55 -58.93 -13.57
N LEU A 2 -81.47 -59.65 -13.33
CA LEU A 2 -80.10 -59.08 -13.25
C LEU A 2 -79.54 -59.09 -14.67
N THR A 3 -78.99 -57.98 -15.11
CA THR A 3 -78.15 -57.94 -16.32
C THR A 3 -76.76 -57.37 -15.90
N THR A 4 -75.81 -58.24 -16.17
CA THR A 4 -74.39 -58.09 -15.87
C THR A 4 -73.74 -57.06 -16.78
N ILE A 5 -72.86 -56.16 -16.18
CA ILE A 5 -71.97 -55.21 -16.86
C ILE A 5 -70.60 -55.87 -16.99
N PRO A 6 -70.00 -55.96 -18.20
CA PRO A 6 -68.65 -56.54 -18.34
C PRO A 6 -67.54 -55.50 -18.01
N LYS A 7 -66.48 -56.07 -17.50
CA LYS A 7 -65.24 -55.47 -17.06
C LYS A 7 -64.56 -54.52 -18.04
N ILE A 8 -64.47 -53.24 -17.68
CA ILE A 8 -63.51 -52.27 -18.27
C ILE A 8 -62.32 -52.19 -17.38
N GLN A 9 -61.46 -53.20 -17.31
CA GLN A 9 -60.21 -53.16 -16.53
C GLN A 9 -58.94 -53.22 -17.40
N HIS A 10 -59.02 -53.42 -18.72
CA HIS A 10 -57.84 -53.53 -19.58
C HIS A 10 -57.33 -52.25 -20.26
N LEU A 11 -58.11 -51.17 -20.27
CA LEU A 11 -57.71 -49.92 -20.95
C LEU A 11 -56.84 -49.02 -20.16
N PHE A 12 -56.77 -49.14 -18.80
CA PHE A 12 -55.94 -48.27 -17.97
C PHE A 12 -54.49 -48.73 -17.82
N SER A 13 -54.11 -49.95 -18.12
CA SER A 13 -52.75 -50.46 -17.96
C SER A 13 -51.86 -50.11 -19.16
N ALA A 14 -52.42 -50.01 -20.39
CA ALA A 14 -51.66 -49.63 -21.59
C ALA A 14 -51.21 -48.14 -21.57
N ASN A 15 -52.06 -47.24 -21.05
CA ASN A 15 -51.75 -45.82 -20.95
C ASN A 15 -50.64 -45.49 -19.94
N ARG A 16 -50.48 -46.29 -18.88
CA ARG A 16 -49.39 -46.07 -17.88
C ARG A 16 -48.02 -46.44 -18.44
N ARG A 17 -47.92 -47.43 -19.30
CA ARG A 17 -46.64 -47.82 -19.92
C ARG A 17 -46.21 -46.83 -20.99
N VAL A 18 -47.14 -46.34 -21.82
CA VAL A 18 -46.89 -45.32 -22.81
C VAL A 18 -46.53 -44.00 -22.17
N ALA A 19 -47.22 -43.60 -21.09
CA ALA A 19 -46.89 -42.39 -20.35
C ALA A 19 -45.53 -42.46 -19.63
N ARG A 20 -45.10 -43.66 -19.18
CA ARG A 20 -43.75 -43.84 -18.60
C ARG A 20 -42.66 -43.80 -19.67
N SER A 21 -42.85 -44.41 -20.82
CA SER A 21 -41.88 -44.33 -21.94
C SER A 21 -41.79 -42.93 -22.52
N LEU A 22 -42.90 -42.17 -22.63
CA LEU A 22 -42.86 -40.76 -23.04
C LEU A 22 -42.11 -39.88 -22.01
N ARG A 23 -42.32 -40.10 -20.72
CA ARG A 23 -41.59 -39.38 -19.68
C ARG A 23 -40.10 -39.70 -19.69
N LEU A 24 -39.73 -40.97 -19.91
CA LEU A 24 -38.33 -41.38 -20.03
C LEU A 24 -37.67 -40.80 -21.28
N ALA A 25 -38.39 -40.79 -22.42
CA ALA A 25 -37.92 -40.18 -23.66
C ALA A 25 -37.77 -38.66 -23.53
N PHE A 26 -38.70 -37.99 -22.83
CA PHE A 26 -38.61 -36.56 -22.58
C PHE A 26 -37.45 -36.22 -21.62
N LEU A 27 -37.20 -37.03 -20.57
CA LEU A 27 -36.05 -36.92 -19.68
C LEU A 27 -34.72 -37.16 -20.43
N LEU A 28 -34.66 -38.14 -21.31
CA LEU A 28 -33.49 -38.39 -22.15
C LEU A 28 -33.27 -37.27 -23.17
N MET A 29 -34.36 -36.70 -23.72
CA MET A 29 -34.28 -35.60 -24.68
C MET A 29 -33.85 -34.26 -24.00
N THR A 30 -34.28 -34.03 -22.76
CA THR A 30 -33.79 -32.85 -21.98
C THR A 30 -32.34 -32.99 -21.56
N MET A 31 -31.82 -34.19 -21.35
CA MET A 31 -30.39 -34.43 -21.13
C MET A 31 -29.55 -34.19 -22.38
N TYR A 32 -30.10 -34.39 -23.60
CA TYR A 32 -29.40 -34.14 -24.86
C TYR A 32 -29.33 -32.66 -25.24
N TYR A 33 -30.23 -31.83 -24.72
CA TYR A 33 -30.25 -30.37 -24.93
C TYR A 33 -29.76 -29.56 -23.75
N ALA A 34 -29.16 -30.20 -22.73
CA ALA A 34 -28.48 -29.44 -21.67
C ALA A 34 -27.30 -28.68 -22.32
N PRO A 35 -27.28 -27.36 -22.27
CA PRO A 35 -26.11 -26.61 -22.76
C PRO A 35 -24.89 -27.11 -21.97
N TYR A 36 -23.90 -27.64 -22.72
CA TYR A 36 -22.62 -27.97 -22.12
C TYR A 36 -22.01 -26.66 -21.58
N SER A 37 -22.11 -26.48 -20.28
CA SER A 37 -21.44 -25.35 -19.63
C SER A 37 -19.95 -25.69 -19.51
N TYR A 38 -19.16 -25.22 -20.47
CA TYR A 38 -17.70 -25.31 -20.40
C TYR A 38 -17.17 -24.32 -19.35
N ALA A 39 -16.07 -24.66 -18.75
CA ALA A 39 -15.30 -23.69 -17.98
C ALA A 39 -14.72 -22.67 -18.95
N ASP A 40 -15.09 -21.40 -18.82
CA ASP A 40 -14.55 -20.32 -19.65
C ASP A 40 -13.69 -19.40 -18.81
N CYS A 41 -12.42 -19.23 -19.22
CA CYS A 41 -11.49 -18.32 -18.58
C CYS A 41 -11.31 -17.08 -19.46
N THR A 42 -11.63 -15.94 -18.88
CA THR A 42 -11.65 -14.65 -19.57
C THR A 42 -10.80 -13.61 -18.83
N ILE A 43 -10.47 -12.56 -19.55
CA ILE A 43 -9.92 -11.35 -18.95
C ILE A 43 -11.05 -10.33 -18.84
N ALA A 44 -11.32 -9.87 -17.62
CA ALA A 44 -12.10 -8.66 -17.39
C ALA A 44 -11.32 -7.43 -17.89
N SER A 45 -11.86 -6.25 -17.73
CA SER A 45 -11.13 -5.00 -17.99
C SER A 45 -9.80 -4.98 -17.23
N PRO A 46 -8.78 -4.22 -17.69
CA PRO A 46 -7.55 -4.07 -16.95
C PRO A 46 -7.82 -3.73 -15.48
N SER A 47 -7.17 -4.44 -14.57
CA SER A 47 -7.30 -4.15 -13.14
C SER A 47 -6.54 -2.87 -12.82
N ASN A 48 -7.16 -2.00 -12.03
CA ASN A 48 -6.56 -0.76 -11.57
C ASN A 48 -6.42 -0.81 -10.04
N THR A 49 -5.22 -0.56 -9.55
CA THR A 49 -4.95 -0.56 -8.11
C THR A 49 -4.25 0.72 -7.72
N THR A 50 -4.76 1.36 -6.67
CA THR A 50 -4.14 2.56 -6.08
C THR A 50 -3.62 2.24 -4.69
N LEU A 51 -2.34 2.55 -4.47
CA LEU A 51 -1.65 2.44 -3.19
C LEU A 51 -1.56 3.83 -2.54
N GLY A 52 -1.75 3.87 -1.24
CA GLY A 52 -1.64 5.10 -0.46
C GLY A 52 -2.94 5.91 -0.40
N PRO A 53 -2.86 7.22 -0.07
CA PRO A 53 -1.62 8.02 0.00
C PRO A 53 -0.69 7.58 1.14
N TYR A 54 0.60 7.53 0.87
CA TYR A 54 1.64 7.25 1.86
C TYR A 54 2.56 8.45 2.04
N ALA A 55 2.92 8.77 3.28
CA ALA A 55 4.00 9.70 3.55
C ALA A 55 5.31 9.14 2.97
N SER A 56 6.20 10.00 2.48
CA SER A 56 7.49 9.56 1.91
C SER A 56 8.33 8.72 2.88
N SER A 57 8.18 8.94 4.18
CA SER A 57 8.83 8.16 5.24
C SER A 57 8.42 6.69 5.25
N VAL A 58 7.20 6.36 4.79
CA VAL A 58 6.68 4.97 4.75
C VAL A 58 7.45 4.11 3.75
N VAL A 59 7.85 4.67 2.62
CA VAL A 59 8.67 3.99 1.61
C VAL A 59 10.17 4.29 1.74
N GLY A 60 10.54 5.15 2.70
CA GLY A 60 11.91 5.58 2.99
C GLY A 60 12.76 4.51 3.69
N VAL A 61 13.98 4.88 4.08
CA VAL A 61 14.99 3.98 4.68
C VAL A 61 14.49 3.26 5.94
N ASN A 62 13.69 3.94 6.75
CA ASN A 62 13.10 3.38 7.99
C ASN A 62 11.60 3.08 7.80
N GLY A 63 11.16 2.91 6.57
CA GLY A 63 9.77 2.66 6.24
C GLY A 63 9.32 1.23 6.57
N THR A 64 8.05 0.97 6.27
CA THR A 64 7.44 -0.36 6.43
C THR A 64 6.87 -0.79 5.09
N PRO A 65 7.21 -1.99 4.57
CA PRO A 65 6.61 -2.48 3.33
C PRO A 65 5.08 -2.49 3.43
N GLN A 66 4.42 -1.94 2.42
CA GLN A 66 2.96 -1.93 2.33
C GLN A 66 2.52 -3.04 1.40
N VAL A 67 1.50 -3.80 1.80
CA VAL A 67 0.90 -4.86 1.00
C VAL A 67 -0.54 -4.48 0.68
N VAL A 68 -0.86 -4.41 -0.61
CA VAL A 68 -2.19 -4.03 -1.10
C VAL A 68 -2.72 -5.12 -2.02
N ALA A 69 -3.94 -5.58 -1.75
CA ALA A 69 -4.63 -6.53 -2.60
C ALA A 69 -5.15 -5.85 -3.88
N SER A 70 -5.03 -6.57 -4.99
CA SER A 70 -5.55 -6.19 -6.31
C SER A 70 -6.25 -7.39 -6.94
N GLY A 71 -7.20 -7.14 -7.83
CA GLY A 71 -7.62 -8.14 -8.80
C GLY A 71 -6.60 -8.25 -9.93
N SER A 72 -6.49 -9.43 -10.50
CA SER A 72 -5.63 -9.67 -11.67
C SER A 72 -6.32 -9.44 -13.02
N GLY A 73 -7.63 -9.24 -13.00
CA GLY A 73 -8.46 -9.27 -14.20
C GLY A 73 -8.68 -10.65 -14.80
N PHE A 74 -7.97 -11.69 -14.38
CA PHE A 74 -8.16 -13.06 -14.83
C PHE A 74 -9.21 -13.78 -14.00
N ARG A 75 -10.23 -14.31 -14.61
CA ARG A 75 -11.29 -15.06 -13.96
C ARG A 75 -11.74 -16.23 -14.81
N CYS A 76 -12.19 -17.29 -14.15
CA CYS A 76 -12.84 -18.41 -14.82
C CYS A 76 -14.26 -18.58 -14.26
N THR A 77 -15.20 -18.90 -15.15
CA THR A 77 -16.60 -19.17 -14.83
C THR A 77 -16.99 -20.52 -15.43
N GLY A 78 -18.03 -21.14 -14.93
CA GLY A 78 -18.56 -22.40 -15.46
C GLY A 78 -19.06 -23.33 -14.38
N SER A 79 -19.81 -24.35 -14.78
CA SER A 79 -20.32 -25.39 -13.92
C SER A 79 -19.46 -26.65 -14.05
N ILE A 80 -18.91 -27.18 -12.94
CA ILE A 80 -18.03 -28.34 -13.00
C ILE A 80 -18.38 -29.36 -11.94
N LEU A 81 -18.56 -30.59 -12.44
CA LEU A 81 -18.75 -31.78 -11.64
C LEU A 81 -17.49 -32.67 -11.65
N SER A 82 -16.32 -32.05 -11.35
CA SER A 82 -15.08 -32.82 -11.28
C SER A 82 -14.68 -33.04 -9.82
N LEU A 83 -14.64 -34.28 -9.40
CA LEU A 83 -14.39 -34.68 -8.02
C LEU A 83 -12.95 -35.19 -7.76
N ASN A 84 -12.09 -35.34 -8.76
CA ASN A 84 -10.73 -35.91 -8.54
C ASN A 84 -9.73 -35.61 -9.68
N SER A 85 -9.77 -34.43 -10.26
CA SER A 85 -8.84 -34.05 -11.34
C SER A 85 -7.94 -32.90 -10.90
N THR A 86 -6.70 -32.90 -11.36
CA THR A 86 -5.79 -31.79 -11.09
C THR A 86 -6.09 -30.64 -12.03
N ASN A 87 -6.55 -29.52 -11.47
CA ASN A 87 -6.76 -28.26 -12.17
C ASN A 87 -5.58 -27.34 -11.87
N THR A 88 -5.05 -26.67 -12.88
CA THR A 88 -3.90 -25.77 -12.74
C THR A 88 -4.17 -24.43 -13.40
N ILE A 89 -3.72 -23.37 -12.73
CA ILE A 89 -3.64 -22.02 -13.27
C ILE A 89 -2.23 -21.51 -12.97
N THR A 90 -1.54 -21.07 -14.01
CA THR A 90 -0.16 -20.56 -13.89
C THR A 90 -0.12 -19.09 -14.31
N ALA A 91 0.35 -18.23 -13.42
CA ALA A 91 0.66 -16.85 -13.72
C ALA A 91 2.16 -16.70 -14.03
N THR A 92 2.48 -16.00 -15.11
CA THR A 92 3.83 -15.60 -15.47
C THR A 92 3.89 -14.09 -15.63
N ILE A 93 4.71 -13.41 -14.84
CA ILE A 93 4.92 -11.97 -14.96
C ILE A 93 5.80 -11.73 -16.17
N GLN A 94 5.27 -11.14 -17.25
CA GLN A 94 6.00 -10.99 -18.51
C GLN A 94 6.82 -9.72 -18.58
N SER A 95 6.24 -8.59 -18.17
CA SER A 95 6.88 -7.28 -18.27
C SER A 95 6.21 -6.26 -17.36
N ASP A 96 6.92 -5.17 -17.09
CA ASP A 96 6.37 -3.92 -16.60
C ASP A 96 6.73 -2.76 -17.54
N SER A 97 6.22 -1.56 -17.31
CA SER A 97 6.50 -0.40 -18.16
C SER A 97 7.80 0.33 -17.77
N ASN A 98 8.37 0.06 -16.60
CA ASN A 98 9.57 0.75 -16.08
C ASN A 98 10.60 -0.22 -15.48
N PRO A 99 11.02 -1.29 -16.17
CA PRO A 99 11.84 -2.34 -15.58
C PRO A 99 13.26 -1.89 -15.24
N SER A 100 13.86 -2.58 -14.26
CA SER A 100 15.30 -2.53 -14.01
C SER A 100 15.84 -3.97 -13.90
N GLY A 101 16.25 -4.53 -15.00
CA GLY A 101 16.47 -5.97 -15.11
C GLY A 101 15.14 -6.71 -14.89
N THR A 102 15.07 -7.55 -13.85
CA THR A 102 13.83 -8.25 -13.46
C THR A 102 13.01 -7.50 -12.41
N THR A 103 13.51 -6.39 -11.85
CA THR A 103 12.84 -5.62 -10.81
C THR A 103 11.78 -4.72 -11.41
N MET A 104 10.55 -4.82 -10.92
CA MET A 104 9.44 -3.95 -11.27
C MET A 104 9.53 -2.63 -10.50
N ARG A 105 9.18 -1.51 -11.15
CA ARG A 105 9.27 -0.18 -10.55
C ARG A 105 8.16 0.73 -11.03
N MET A 106 7.47 1.39 -10.10
CA MET A 106 6.60 2.52 -10.40
C MET A 106 7.44 3.77 -10.64
N ARG A 107 7.08 4.60 -11.61
CA ARG A 107 7.77 5.84 -12.00
C ARG A 107 6.90 7.06 -11.76
N ARG A 108 7.50 8.16 -11.29
CA ARG A 108 6.83 9.46 -11.14
C ARG A 108 6.85 10.25 -12.44
N GLY A 109 5.76 10.23 -13.20
CA GLY A 109 5.65 10.91 -14.48
C GLY A 109 6.81 10.61 -15.42
N THR A 110 7.52 11.62 -15.89
CA THR A 110 8.72 11.49 -16.75
C THR A 110 10.04 11.63 -15.98
N SER A 111 10.00 11.74 -14.63
CA SER A 111 11.20 11.89 -13.80
C SER A 111 12.05 10.61 -13.76
N THR A 112 13.20 10.68 -13.10
CA THR A 112 14.05 9.54 -12.79
C THR A 112 13.76 8.94 -11.41
N ASP A 113 12.67 9.34 -10.78
CA ASP A 113 12.25 8.82 -9.47
C ASP A 113 11.46 7.54 -9.66
N TYR A 114 11.90 6.48 -8.99
CA TYR A 114 11.29 5.16 -9.04
C TYR A 114 11.06 4.59 -7.65
N VAL A 115 9.97 3.86 -7.48
CA VAL A 115 9.72 3.01 -6.31
C VAL A 115 9.67 1.57 -6.75
N PRO A 116 10.65 0.74 -6.37
CA PRO A 116 10.61 -0.70 -6.61
C PRO A 116 9.49 -1.37 -5.84
N TYR A 117 8.93 -2.43 -6.40
CA TYR A 117 7.93 -3.26 -5.76
C TYR A 117 8.00 -4.71 -6.27
N ASN A 118 7.28 -5.59 -5.61
CA ASN A 118 7.11 -6.98 -5.99
C ASN A 118 5.62 -7.34 -6.05
N LEU A 119 5.29 -8.34 -6.81
CA LEU A 119 4.01 -9.02 -6.71
C LEU A 119 4.13 -10.21 -5.76
N CYS A 120 3.00 -10.54 -5.12
CA CYS A 120 2.84 -11.73 -4.29
C CYS A 120 1.53 -12.41 -4.68
N MET A 121 1.46 -13.72 -4.49
CA MET A 121 0.28 -14.52 -4.84
C MET A 121 -0.55 -14.90 -3.62
N ASP A 122 -0.14 -14.43 -2.45
CA ASP A 122 -0.84 -14.58 -1.17
C ASP A 122 -0.75 -13.28 -0.34
N SER A 123 -1.68 -13.09 0.57
CA SER A 123 -1.77 -11.87 1.41
C SER A 123 -0.61 -11.68 2.37
N GLY A 124 0.10 -12.75 2.72
CA GLY A 124 1.27 -12.69 3.60
C GLY A 124 2.53 -12.24 2.90
N CYS A 125 2.54 -12.25 1.56
CA CYS A 125 3.71 -11.93 0.73
C CYS A 125 4.99 -12.64 1.18
N GLY A 126 4.87 -13.92 1.54
CA GLY A 126 6.01 -14.74 1.95
C GLY A 126 6.99 -15.01 0.82
N THR A 127 6.50 -15.04 -0.42
CA THR A 127 7.31 -15.16 -1.64
C THR A 127 7.09 -13.95 -2.53
N LEU A 128 8.20 -13.38 -2.99
CA LEU A 128 8.21 -12.18 -3.84
C LEU A 128 8.47 -12.58 -5.29
N TYR A 129 7.64 -12.08 -6.20
CA TYR A 129 7.71 -12.38 -7.62
C TYR A 129 8.10 -11.12 -8.40
N ASN A 130 9.03 -11.30 -9.34
CA ASN A 130 9.54 -10.30 -10.26
C ASN A 130 9.21 -10.67 -11.70
N ILE A 131 9.67 -9.88 -12.67
CA ILE A 131 9.57 -10.20 -14.11
C ILE A 131 10.22 -11.56 -14.36
N ASN A 132 9.60 -12.39 -15.21
CA ASN A 132 9.91 -13.77 -15.54
C ASN A 132 9.67 -14.79 -14.42
N SER A 133 9.14 -14.37 -13.26
CA SER A 133 8.71 -15.32 -12.24
C SER A 133 7.36 -15.96 -12.61
N THR A 134 7.19 -17.21 -12.21
CA THR A 134 5.95 -17.98 -12.40
C THR A 134 5.42 -18.47 -11.05
N TYR A 135 4.10 -18.60 -10.96
CA TYR A 135 3.43 -19.26 -9.85
C TYR A 135 2.28 -20.11 -10.36
N THR A 136 2.15 -21.33 -9.84
CA THR A 136 1.09 -22.26 -10.24
C THR A 136 0.21 -22.61 -9.06
N TRP A 137 -1.09 -22.32 -9.18
CA TRP A 137 -2.13 -22.87 -8.31
C TRP A 137 -2.53 -24.23 -8.83
N SER A 138 -2.58 -25.21 -7.95
CA SER A 138 -3.02 -26.58 -8.26
C SER A 138 -4.08 -27.00 -7.26
N GLN A 139 -5.24 -27.43 -7.77
CA GLN A 139 -6.37 -27.86 -6.95
C GLN A 139 -6.96 -29.14 -7.52
N THR A 140 -7.30 -30.07 -6.63
CA THR A 140 -7.91 -31.37 -7.00
C THR A 140 -9.42 -31.28 -7.17
N THR A 141 -10.04 -30.18 -6.73
CA THR A 141 -11.47 -29.92 -6.90
C THR A 141 -11.69 -28.61 -7.62
N PHE A 142 -12.74 -28.55 -8.42
CA PHE A 142 -13.09 -27.29 -9.09
C PHE A 142 -13.60 -26.22 -8.11
N LEU A 143 -14.32 -26.61 -7.08
CA LEU A 143 -14.70 -25.68 -6.00
C LEU A 143 -13.48 -25.03 -5.35
N GLY A 144 -12.36 -25.76 -5.24
CA GLY A 144 -11.09 -25.21 -4.81
C GLY A 144 -10.55 -24.15 -5.76
N ILE A 145 -10.64 -24.38 -7.09
CA ILE A 145 -10.25 -23.39 -8.09
C ILE A 145 -11.18 -22.15 -8.05
N LEU A 146 -12.51 -22.36 -8.00
CA LEU A 146 -13.45 -21.23 -7.90
C LEU A 146 -13.24 -20.39 -6.65
N GLY A 147 -12.84 -20.99 -5.55
CA GLY A 147 -12.51 -20.28 -4.30
C GLY A 147 -11.30 -19.36 -4.42
N LEU A 148 -10.47 -19.51 -5.46
CA LEU A 148 -9.34 -18.63 -5.71
C LEU A 148 -9.76 -17.28 -6.33
N PHE A 149 -10.93 -17.18 -6.97
CA PHE A 149 -11.43 -15.95 -7.59
C PHE A 149 -12.20 -15.10 -6.58
N ASN A 150 -11.50 -14.61 -5.56
CA ASN A 150 -12.11 -13.94 -4.40
C ASN A 150 -11.72 -12.46 -4.27
N SER A 151 -11.10 -11.86 -5.29
CA SER A 151 -10.89 -10.41 -5.32
C SER A 151 -12.21 -9.66 -5.48
N ALA A 152 -12.22 -8.35 -5.23
CA ALA A 152 -13.43 -7.52 -5.27
C ALA A 152 -14.10 -7.50 -6.65
N ASP A 153 -13.35 -7.71 -7.74
CA ASP A 153 -13.84 -7.80 -9.12
C ASP A 153 -14.14 -9.24 -9.58
N GLY A 154 -14.04 -10.22 -8.66
CA GLY A 154 -14.25 -11.64 -8.96
C GLY A 154 -13.11 -12.28 -9.75
N SER A 155 -11.94 -11.66 -9.84
CA SER A 155 -10.74 -12.22 -10.46
C SER A 155 -9.82 -12.92 -9.44
N MET A 156 -8.73 -13.53 -9.92
CA MET A 156 -7.64 -14.02 -9.07
C MET A 156 -7.03 -12.86 -8.31
N PRO A 157 -6.87 -12.93 -6.97
CA PRO A 157 -6.20 -11.90 -6.22
C PRO A 157 -4.68 -11.92 -6.49
N ILE A 158 -4.11 -10.72 -6.60
CA ILE A 158 -2.68 -10.47 -6.59
C ILE A 158 -2.41 -9.42 -5.53
N TYR A 159 -1.26 -9.49 -4.90
CA TYR A 159 -0.84 -8.54 -3.89
C TYR A 159 0.39 -7.80 -4.36
N ILE A 160 0.41 -6.48 -4.13
CA ILE A 160 1.52 -5.60 -4.46
C ILE A 160 2.21 -5.25 -3.16
N ARG A 161 3.51 -5.54 -3.06
CA ARG A 161 4.33 -5.20 -1.90
C ARG A 161 5.37 -4.17 -2.27
N THR A 162 5.30 -2.99 -1.64
CA THR A 162 6.30 -1.93 -1.85
C THR A 162 7.64 -2.29 -1.22
N SER A 163 8.74 -1.89 -1.86
CA SER A 163 10.07 -1.91 -1.26
C SER A 163 10.27 -0.68 -0.38
N ILE A 164 11.13 -0.81 0.62
CA ILE A 164 11.58 0.29 1.50
C ILE A 164 12.98 0.75 1.11
N GLY A 165 13.47 1.81 1.73
CA GLY A 165 14.81 2.33 1.47
C GLY A 165 14.87 3.34 0.32
N ASN A 166 13.72 3.78 -0.18
CA ASN A 166 13.63 4.67 -1.32
C ASN A 166 13.70 6.14 -0.87
N ASN A 167 14.58 6.93 -1.50
CA ASN A 167 14.60 8.38 -1.32
C ASN A 167 13.90 9.03 -2.51
N VAL A 168 12.61 9.32 -2.36
CA VAL A 168 11.73 9.73 -3.45
C VAL A 168 10.97 11.01 -3.12
N ALA A 169 10.69 11.80 -4.14
CA ALA A 169 9.87 13.00 -4.01
C ALA A 169 8.37 12.65 -3.92
N ALA A 170 7.58 13.56 -3.38
CA ALA A 170 6.13 13.43 -3.40
C ALA A 170 5.57 13.48 -4.83
N GLY A 171 4.45 12.81 -5.03
CA GLY A 171 3.77 12.77 -6.33
C GLY A 171 3.13 11.42 -6.61
N THR A 172 2.59 11.29 -7.81
CA THR A 172 1.95 10.07 -8.29
C THR A 172 2.96 9.24 -9.08
N TYR A 173 3.12 7.99 -8.68
CA TYR A 173 3.96 6.97 -9.31
C TYR A 173 3.06 5.96 -10.01
N THR A 174 3.38 5.59 -11.23
CA THR A 174 2.59 4.65 -12.02
C THR A 174 3.44 3.56 -12.65
N ASP A 175 2.81 2.41 -12.86
CA ASP A 175 3.36 1.30 -13.62
C ASP A 175 2.26 0.46 -14.27
N VAL A 176 2.61 -0.31 -15.29
CA VAL A 176 1.71 -1.22 -16.00
C VAL A 176 2.39 -2.57 -16.12
N VAL A 177 1.82 -3.58 -15.46
CA VAL A 177 2.33 -4.95 -15.47
C VAL A 177 1.52 -5.82 -16.40
N THR A 178 2.19 -6.62 -17.21
CA THR A 178 1.58 -7.64 -18.07
C THR A 178 1.79 -9.02 -17.47
N ILE A 179 0.70 -9.76 -17.29
CA ILE A 179 0.70 -11.10 -16.72
C ILE A 179 0.09 -12.08 -17.72
N LYS A 180 0.84 -13.13 -18.02
CA LYS A 180 0.37 -14.26 -18.82
C LYS A 180 -0.22 -15.32 -17.90
N TRP A 181 -1.40 -15.82 -18.27
CA TRP A 181 -2.13 -16.85 -17.57
C TRP A 181 -2.24 -18.08 -18.45
N ASP A 182 -1.66 -19.19 -18.04
CA ASP A 182 -1.86 -20.49 -18.66
C ASP A 182 -2.76 -21.31 -17.73
N TYR A 183 -3.82 -21.89 -18.25
CA TYR A 183 -4.76 -22.68 -17.47
C TYR A 183 -5.05 -24.03 -18.09
N ARG A 184 -5.31 -25.01 -17.23
CA ARG A 184 -5.75 -26.36 -17.55
C ARG A 184 -6.81 -26.77 -16.55
N LEU A 185 -8.07 -26.74 -16.96
CA LEU A 185 -9.22 -26.97 -16.11
C LEU A 185 -10.04 -28.14 -16.62
N CYS A 186 -10.46 -29.02 -15.72
CA CYS A 186 -11.37 -30.10 -16.05
C CYS A 186 -12.80 -29.58 -16.20
N SER A 187 -13.30 -29.49 -17.39
CA SER A 187 -14.66 -29.01 -17.70
C SER A 187 -15.74 -30.07 -17.47
N LEU A 188 -15.41 -31.35 -17.65
CA LEU A 188 -16.31 -32.48 -17.41
C LEU A 188 -15.51 -33.64 -16.85
N GLY A 189 -15.80 -34.04 -15.61
CA GLY A 189 -15.24 -35.25 -14.99
C GLY A 189 -16.31 -36.33 -14.80
N VAL A 190 -16.17 -37.48 -15.46
CA VAL A 190 -17.02 -38.65 -15.27
C VAL A 190 -16.17 -39.75 -14.64
N THR A 191 -16.60 -40.25 -13.50
CA THR A 191 -15.96 -41.43 -12.87
C THR A 191 -16.74 -42.68 -13.28
N VAL A 192 -16.13 -43.54 -14.10
CA VAL A 192 -16.65 -44.84 -14.49
C VAL A 192 -15.75 -45.93 -13.96
N LEU A 193 -16.28 -46.84 -13.17
CA LEU A 193 -15.55 -47.98 -12.56
C LEU A 193 -14.29 -47.58 -11.81
N GLY A 194 -14.34 -46.43 -11.09
CA GLY A 194 -13.21 -45.92 -10.30
C GLY A 194 -12.14 -45.18 -11.11
N VAL A 195 -12.33 -45.00 -12.42
CA VAL A 195 -11.46 -44.19 -13.27
C VAL A 195 -12.15 -42.86 -13.59
N THR A 196 -11.54 -41.77 -13.22
CA THR A 196 -12.03 -40.43 -13.56
C THR A 196 -11.48 -40.03 -14.92
N VAL A 197 -12.38 -39.91 -15.91
CA VAL A 197 -12.07 -39.35 -17.23
C VAL A 197 -12.41 -37.85 -17.18
N CYS A 198 -11.44 -37.02 -17.44
CA CYS A 198 -11.62 -35.57 -17.48
C CYS A 198 -11.43 -35.05 -18.90
N VAL A 199 -12.36 -34.21 -19.34
CA VAL A 199 -12.17 -33.37 -20.53
C VAL A 199 -11.57 -32.08 -20.05
N TYR A 200 -10.31 -31.79 -20.41
CA TYR A 200 -9.63 -30.59 -20.04
C TYR A 200 -9.87 -29.48 -21.06
N GLU A 201 -10.13 -28.30 -20.51
CA GLU A 201 -10.05 -27.05 -21.24
C GLU A 201 -8.72 -26.38 -20.89
N GLU A 202 -7.95 -26.07 -21.92
CA GLU A 202 -6.62 -25.47 -21.78
C GLU A 202 -6.57 -24.18 -22.61
N GLY A 203 -5.86 -23.21 -22.12
CA GLY A 203 -5.70 -21.95 -22.86
C GLY A 203 -4.73 -20.99 -22.19
N THR A 204 -4.49 -19.91 -22.93
CA THR A 204 -3.66 -18.81 -22.50
C THR A 204 -4.44 -17.51 -22.57
N ARG A 205 -4.26 -16.65 -21.56
CA ARG A 205 -4.79 -15.28 -21.52
C ARG A 205 -3.70 -14.32 -21.06
N ILE A 206 -3.85 -13.05 -21.41
CA ILE A 206 -2.94 -11.99 -20.98
C ILE A 206 -3.78 -10.90 -20.31
N SER A 207 -3.45 -10.57 -19.06
CA SER A 207 -4.05 -9.46 -18.34
C SER A 207 -3.05 -8.33 -18.13
N THR A 208 -3.59 -7.13 -17.93
CA THR A 208 -2.83 -5.92 -17.61
C THR A 208 -3.28 -5.41 -16.26
N LEU A 209 -2.31 -5.12 -15.38
CA LEU A 209 -2.52 -4.52 -14.08
C LEU A 209 -1.92 -3.11 -14.09
N ASN A 210 -2.77 -2.09 -13.97
CA ASN A 210 -2.35 -0.70 -13.81
C ASN A 210 -2.19 -0.39 -12.33
N ILE A 211 -1.00 0.04 -11.94
CA ILE A 211 -0.65 0.36 -10.56
C ILE A 211 -0.42 1.86 -10.45
N THR A 212 -1.05 2.47 -9.47
CA THR A 212 -0.84 3.88 -9.10
C THR A 212 -0.48 3.94 -7.62
N MET A 213 0.54 4.71 -7.26
CA MET A 213 0.89 4.99 -5.88
C MET A 213 1.04 6.48 -5.65
N ASN A 214 0.38 7.00 -4.61
CA ASN A 214 0.46 8.40 -4.23
C ASN A 214 1.37 8.55 -3.02
N ILE A 215 2.45 9.34 -3.17
CA ILE A 215 3.37 9.70 -2.09
C ILE A 215 3.14 11.17 -1.75
N THR A 216 2.97 11.45 -0.46
CA THR A 216 2.80 12.80 0.08
C THR A 216 4.08 13.29 0.73
N ASN A 217 4.22 14.62 0.83
CA ASN A 217 5.29 15.23 1.59
C ASN A 217 5.18 14.86 3.07
N ASP A 218 6.34 14.69 3.70
CA ASP A 218 6.49 14.41 5.13
C ASP A 218 7.76 15.06 5.67
N CYS A 219 7.72 15.53 6.92
CA CYS A 219 8.86 16.06 7.64
C CYS A 219 8.91 15.54 9.05
N GLN A 220 10.10 15.18 9.51
CA GLN A 220 10.36 14.68 10.85
C GLN A 220 11.51 15.47 11.50
N ILE A 221 11.34 15.86 12.76
CA ILE A 221 12.43 16.37 13.59
C ILE A 221 13.22 15.16 14.08
N THR A 222 14.48 15.05 13.68
CA THR A 222 15.34 13.91 14.01
C THR A 222 16.23 14.19 15.23
N SER A 223 16.48 15.46 15.52
CA SER A 223 17.27 15.91 16.68
C SER A 223 16.90 17.33 17.08
N ALA A 224 16.65 17.55 18.38
CA ALA A 224 16.38 18.84 18.98
C ALA A 224 17.09 18.92 20.35
N PRO A 225 18.41 19.15 20.37
CA PRO A 225 19.18 19.11 21.62
C PRO A 225 18.89 20.31 22.49
N ASN A 226 18.96 20.11 23.81
CA ASN A 226 18.87 21.20 24.79
C ASN A 226 20.10 22.10 24.72
N ILE A 227 19.92 23.38 25.05
CA ILE A 227 20.97 24.39 25.17
C ILE A 227 21.19 24.67 26.65
N SER A 228 22.46 24.71 27.06
CA SER A 228 22.87 25.18 28.39
C SER A 228 23.95 26.24 28.23
N PHE A 229 23.71 27.43 28.77
CA PHE A 229 24.68 28.52 28.77
C PHE A 229 25.69 28.39 29.95
N GLY A 230 25.47 27.44 30.87
CA GLY A 230 26.30 27.28 32.05
C GLY A 230 25.95 28.30 33.13
N VAL A 231 26.97 28.75 33.87
CA VAL A 231 26.87 29.71 34.98
C VAL A 231 27.82 30.88 34.72
N ALA A 232 27.35 32.11 34.92
CA ALA A 232 28.15 33.32 34.85
C ALA A 232 27.60 34.37 35.80
N ALA A 233 28.46 35.28 36.28
CA ALA A 233 28.07 36.34 37.19
C ALA A 233 27.33 37.49 36.48
N PHE A 234 27.70 37.78 35.25
CA PHE A 234 27.08 38.86 34.45
C PHE A 234 26.62 38.36 33.08
N PRO A 235 25.63 39.01 32.47
CA PRO A 235 25.15 38.63 31.12
C PRO A 235 26.25 38.64 30.04
N ALA A 236 27.25 39.53 30.15
CA ALA A 236 28.37 39.62 29.22
C ALA A 236 29.38 38.46 29.30
N ASP A 237 29.36 37.70 30.39
CA ASP A 237 30.35 36.64 30.66
C ASP A 237 29.87 35.28 30.14
N PHE A 238 28.61 35.17 29.68
CA PHE A 238 28.11 33.92 29.09
C PHE A 238 28.74 33.68 27.74
N ALA A 239 29.32 32.50 27.55
CA ALA A 239 29.81 32.07 26.25
C ALA A 239 28.64 31.73 25.29
N ALA A 240 28.86 31.98 24.01
CA ALA A 240 27.95 31.48 22.95
C ALA A 240 28.00 29.96 22.89
N VAL A 241 26.83 29.35 22.63
CA VAL A 241 26.66 27.89 22.51
C VAL A 241 26.27 27.53 21.08
N ASN A 242 27.10 26.73 20.42
CA ASN A 242 26.81 26.22 19.08
C ASN A 242 26.07 24.88 19.18
N ASN A 243 25.03 24.73 18.35
CA ASN A 243 24.25 23.52 18.28
C ASN A 243 23.62 23.33 16.88
N SER A 244 22.85 22.27 16.66
CA SER A 244 22.15 22.06 15.44
C SER A 244 20.80 21.35 15.63
N LEU A 245 19.81 21.73 14.84
CA LEU A 245 18.54 21.06 14.72
C LEU A 245 18.63 20.06 13.56
N GLY A 246 18.23 18.82 13.80
CA GLY A 246 18.12 17.78 12.75
C GLY A 246 16.70 17.71 12.23
N VAL A 247 16.51 17.82 10.92
CA VAL A 247 15.23 17.61 10.23
C VAL A 247 15.40 16.67 9.05
N ARG A 248 14.39 15.84 8.77
CA ARG A 248 14.34 15.00 7.59
C ARG A 248 13.02 15.24 6.89
N CYS A 249 13.04 15.91 5.73
CA CYS A 249 11.87 16.18 4.89
C CYS A 249 11.99 15.46 3.56
N THR A 250 10.83 15.17 2.95
CA THR A 250 10.71 14.55 1.63
C THR A 250 11.66 15.17 0.61
N LEU A 251 12.27 14.35 -0.22
CA LEU A 251 13.12 14.82 -1.33
C LEU A 251 12.41 15.89 -2.17
N LEU A 252 13.07 17.01 -2.41
CA LEU A 252 12.57 18.19 -3.13
C LEU A 252 11.36 18.89 -2.47
N GLY A 253 10.88 18.42 -1.34
CA GLY A 253 9.80 19.09 -0.60
C GLY A 253 10.30 20.37 0.06
N ALA A 254 9.66 21.50 -0.25
CA ALA A 254 9.95 22.75 0.45
C ALA A 254 9.36 22.73 1.86
N TYR A 255 10.12 23.24 2.83
CA TYR A 255 9.68 23.29 4.22
C TYR A 255 10.16 24.56 4.92
N THR A 256 9.47 24.93 6.00
CA THR A 256 9.88 25.98 6.91
C THR A 256 10.00 25.46 8.34
N VAL A 257 10.92 26.06 9.10
CA VAL A 257 11.08 25.77 10.54
C VAL A 257 10.91 27.07 11.31
N LYS A 258 9.87 27.09 12.13
CA LYS A 258 9.56 28.19 13.05
C LYS A 258 9.89 27.79 14.48
N LEU A 259 10.51 28.73 15.21
CA LEU A 259 10.81 28.56 16.64
C LEU A 259 9.93 29.51 17.45
N VAL A 260 9.13 28.99 18.37
CA VAL A 260 8.24 29.77 19.23
C VAL A 260 8.64 29.58 20.68
N SER A 261 9.01 30.68 21.37
CA SER A 261 9.35 30.69 22.80
C SER A 261 8.10 30.72 23.68
N THR A 262 8.19 30.16 24.89
CA THR A 262 7.08 30.21 25.85
C THR A 262 6.77 31.64 26.29
N HIS A 263 7.79 32.51 26.31
CA HIS A 263 7.63 33.93 26.67
C HIS A 263 7.74 34.80 25.41
N PRO A 264 6.82 35.75 25.20
CA PRO A 264 6.87 36.65 24.04
C PRO A 264 8.21 37.35 23.91
N ASP A 265 8.67 37.56 22.66
CA ASP A 265 9.90 38.30 22.38
C ASP A 265 9.80 39.73 22.92
N ASP A 266 10.94 40.24 23.38
CA ASP A 266 11.12 41.63 23.80
C ASP A 266 12.18 42.28 22.91
N ALA A 267 11.79 43.22 22.08
CA ALA A 267 12.65 43.89 21.10
C ALA A 267 13.48 42.92 20.24
N ASN A 268 12.84 41.81 19.76
CA ASN A 268 13.46 40.72 19.00
C ASN A 268 14.39 39.77 19.83
N TRP A 269 14.39 39.88 21.14
CA TRP A 269 15.08 38.98 22.02
C TRP A 269 14.13 37.98 22.66
N ARG A 270 14.43 36.70 22.62
CA ARG A 270 13.79 35.67 23.40
C ARG A 270 14.10 35.83 24.88
N ARG A 271 13.25 35.33 25.78
CA ARG A 271 13.43 35.51 27.22
C ARG A 271 13.34 34.18 27.96
N MET A 272 14.37 33.86 28.70
CA MET A 272 14.31 32.88 29.78
C MET A 272 13.76 33.53 31.05
N THR A 273 13.04 32.79 31.91
CA THR A 273 12.50 33.28 33.16
C THR A 273 13.05 32.52 34.35
N ALA A 274 13.24 33.24 35.47
CA ALA A 274 13.43 32.68 36.80
C ALA A 274 12.58 33.47 37.80
N THR A 275 12.05 32.80 38.82
CA THR A 275 11.32 33.43 39.92
C THR A 275 12.24 33.51 41.16
N VAL A 276 12.52 34.71 41.63
CA VAL A 276 13.38 34.95 42.80
C VAL A 276 12.58 35.79 43.82
N GLY A 277 12.41 35.29 45.03
CA GLY A 277 11.63 35.95 46.07
C GLY A 277 10.13 36.18 45.67
N GLY A 278 9.57 35.31 44.79
CA GLY A 278 8.20 35.47 44.30
C GLY A 278 8.06 36.41 43.08
N THR A 279 9.15 37.07 42.65
CA THR A 279 9.14 38.01 41.51
C THR A 279 9.77 37.34 40.30
N PRO A 280 9.10 37.37 39.11
CA PRO A 280 9.68 36.86 37.87
C PRO A 280 10.73 37.84 37.30
N TYR A 281 11.87 37.28 36.91
CA TYR A 281 12.96 38.00 36.22
C TYR A 281 13.20 37.34 34.89
N TYR A 282 13.60 38.13 33.90
CA TYR A 282 13.83 37.71 32.52
C TYR A 282 15.26 37.94 32.09
N LEU A 283 15.85 36.91 31.46
CA LEU A 283 17.18 36.98 30.86
C LEU A 283 17.01 36.83 29.35
N GLN A 284 17.40 37.89 28.59
CA GLN A 284 17.28 37.91 27.14
C GLN A 284 18.36 37.07 26.49
N TYR A 285 17.98 36.31 25.45
CA TYR A 285 18.87 35.52 24.60
C TYR A 285 18.36 35.51 23.18
N GLN A 286 19.18 35.07 22.21
CA GLN A 286 18.75 34.87 20.83
C GLN A 286 19.41 33.63 20.23
N LEU A 287 18.76 33.05 19.25
CA LEU A 287 19.28 32.01 18.41
C LEU A 287 19.63 32.59 17.04
N TYR A 288 20.83 32.34 16.57
CA TYR A 288 21.34 32.87 15.30
C TYR A 288 21.62 31.71 14.36
N ARG A 289 21.09 31.78 13.12
CA ARG A 289 21.43 30.88 12.01
C ARG A 289 22.78 31.27 11.41
N THR A 290 23.32 30.44 10.56
CA THR A 290 24.52 30.70 9.75
C THR A 290 24.44 32.11 9.13
N GLY A 291 25.56 32.85 9.20
CA GLY A 291 25.60 34.25 8.74
C GLY A 291 25.09 35.26 9.79
N ASN A 292 24.99 34.88 11.05
CA ASN A 292 24.52 35.73 12.16
C ASN A 292 23.11 36.29 11.97
N VAL A 293 22.23 35.49 11.29
CA VAL A 293 20.84 35.87 11.07
C VAL A 293 20.00 35.45 12.26
N ALA A 294 19.39 36.43 12.97
CA ALA A 294 18.52 36.12 14.10
C ALA A 294 17.33 35.22 13.70
N TRP A 295 17.13 34.14 14.43
CA TRP A 295 16.02 33.21 14.25
C TRP A 295 14.87 33.59 15.18
N THR A 296 14.17 34.66 14.81
CA THR A 296 13.02 35.18 15.55
C THR A 296 11.72 34.43 15.22
N GLU A 297 10.65 34.74 15.91
CA GLU A 297 9.32 34.16 15.63
C GLU A 297 8.72 34.60 14.28
N THR A 298 9.26 35.65 13.68
CA THR A 298 8.82 36.19 12.38
C THR A 298 9.83 35.96 11.25
N ASN A 299 10.99 35.36 11.53
CA ASN A 299 12.05 35.09 10.57
C ASN A 299 12.36 33.60 10.53
N ASP A 300 11.47 32.80 9.92
CA ASP A 300 11.54 31.37 9.81
C ASP A 300 12.75 30.90 8.95
N TYR A 301 13.25 29.72 9.26
CA TYR A 301 14.18 29.03 8.35
C TYR A 301 13.39 28.38 7.20
N SER A 302 13.83 28.58 5.98
CA SER A 302 13.29 27.88 4.80
C SER A 302 14.32 26.94 4.20
N GLY A 303 13.90 25.74 3.84
CA GLY A 303 14.76 24.71 3.25
C GLY A 303 14.05 23.86 2.22
N THR A 304 14.84 23.05 1.53
CA THR A 304 14.36 22.01 0.62
C THR A 304 14.80 20.66 1.13
N GLY A 305 13.87 19.73 1.26
CA GLY A 305 14.12 18.39 1.74
C GLY A 305 15.04 17.58 0.82
N THR A 306 15.91 16.80 1.42
CA THR A 306 16.84 15.90 0.70
C THR A 306 16.46 14.44 0.87
N GLY A 307 15.38 14.15 1.63
CA GLY A 307 14.95 12.78 1.97
C GLY A 307 15.79 12.11 3.05
N ILE A 308 16.91 12.71 3.42
CA ILE A 308 17.78 12.29 4.53
C ILE A 308 17.83 13.38 5.60
N THR A 309 18.40 13.06 6.78
CA THR A 309 18.55 14.06 7.84
C THR A 309 19.46 15.19 7.39
N GLN A 310 18.95 16.42 7.51
CA GLN A 310 19.66 17.67 7.29
C GLN A 310 19.92 18.32 8.65
N SER A 311 21.12 18.85 8.84
CA SER A 311 21.49 19.60 10.04
C SER A 311 21.36 21.10 9.79
N ILE A 312 20.59 21.79 10.63
CA ILE A 312 20.42 23.25 10.60
C ILE A 312 21.23 23.81 11.78
N PRO A 313 22.47 24.29 11.55
CA PRO A 313 23.30 24.82 12.61
C PRO A 313 22.77 26.16 13.14
N TYR A 314 22.90 26.38 14.41
CA TYR A 314 22.60 27.64 15.07
C TYR A 314 23.53 27.93 16.25
N THR A 315 23.65 29.18 16.59
CA THR A 315 24.38 29.67 17.75
C THR A 315 23.42 30.36 18.73
N ALA A 316 23.41 29.94 19.98
CA ALA A 316 22.66 30.59 21.04
C ALA A 316 23.55 31.60 21.79
N GLN A 317 23.05 32.81 22.02
CA GLN A 317 23.79 33.86 22.71
C GLN A 317 22.90 34.59 23.70
N ILE A 318 23.43 34.90 24.86
CA ILE A 318 22.80 35.82 25.82
C ILE A 318 23.00 37.26 25.32
N ASN A 319 22.02 38.12 25.53
CA ASN A 319 22.17 39.56 25.28
C ASN A 319 23.17 40.17 26.29
N ALA A 320 24.40 40.38 25.85
CA ALA A 320 25.48 40.91 26.72
C ALA A 320 25.22 42.33 27.20
N SER A 321 24.37 43.11 26.48
CA SER A 321 24.09 44.50 26.81
C SER A 321 22.94 44.71 27.80
N GLN A 322 22.26 43.63 28.23
CA GLN A 322 21.17 43.73 29.19
C GLN A 322 21.70 43.98 30.62
N ALA A 323 20.89 44.63 31.46
CA ALA A 323 21.21 44.80 32.85
C ALA A 323 21.36 43.46 33.60
N SER A 324 22.24 43.40 34.58
CA SER A 324 22.40 42.22 35.45
C SER A 324 21.08 41.80 36.09
N LYS A 325 20.92 40.51 36.29
CA LYS A 325 19.73 39.88 36.87
C LYS A 325 20.08 39.20 38.19
N PRO A 326 19.12 39.01 39.11
CA PRO A 326 19.33 38.21 40.31
C PRO A 326 19.81 36.79 39.96
N GLU A 327 20.56 36.20 40.88
CA GLU A 327 20.92 34.80 40.79
C GLU A 327 19.66 33.92 40.69
N GLY A 328 19.66 32.93 39.77
CA GLY A 328 18.54 32.05 39.58
C GLY A 328 18.73 31.11 38.40
N ALA A 329 17.90 30.06 38.34
CA ALA A 329 17.85 29.12 37.21
C ALA A 329 16.90 29.65 36.14
N TYR A 330 17.42 30.38 35.17
CA TYR A 330 16.66 30.92 34.03
C TYR A 330 16.40 29.85 33.01
N LYS A 331 15.12 29.66 32.62
CA LYS A 331 14.67 28.65 31.68
C LYS A 331 13.68 29.21 30.66
N ASP A 332 13.72 28.67 29.46
CA ASP A 332 12.72 28.86 28.43
C ASP A 332 12.44 27.52 27.73
N THR A 333 11.26 27.40 27.17
CA THR A 333 10.88 26.27 26.29
C THR A 333 10.60 26.81 24.90
N VAL A 334 11.37 26.32 23.91
CA VAL A 334 11.20 26.69 22.51
C VAL A 334 10.51 25.56 21.78
N THR A 335 9.33 25.82 21.29
CA THR A 335 8.58 24.90 20.43
C THR A 335 9.10 25.02 19.00
N ILE A 336 9.40 23.87 18.39
CA ILE A 336 9.88 23.77 17.02
C ILE A 336 8.73 23.31 16.15
N ASN A 337 8.26 24.16 15.22
CA ASN A 337 7.22 23.85 14.25
C ASN A 337 7.85 23.70 12.88
N VAL A 338 7.70 22.51 12.28
CA VAL A 338 8.11 22.24 10.88
C VAL A 338 6.86 22.22 10.03
N THR A 339 6.80 23.09 9.05
CA THR A 339 5.69 23.19 8.09
C THR A 339 6.16 22.83 6.69
N ILE A 340 5.38 22.02 5.99
CA ILE A 340 5.61 21.67 4.59
C ILE A 340 4.86 22.69 3.73
N ASN A 341 5.53 23.23 2.73
CA ASN A 341 5.00 24.30 1.84
C ASN A 341 4.50 23.71 0.53
#